data_86f1fb8bb91732cc7a897fa192d8a0f0
#
_entry.id   86f1fb8bb91732cc7a897fa192d8a0f0
#
_cell.length_a   1.000
_cell.length_b   1.000
_cell.length_c   1.000
_cell.angle_alpha   90.00
_cell.angle_beta   90.00
_cell.angle_gamma   90.00
#
_symmetry.space_group_name_H-M   'P 1'
#
loop_
_entity.id
_entity.type
_entity.pdbx_description
1 polymer ?
#
loop_
_entity_poly.entity_id
_entity_poly.type
_entity_poly.pdbx_seq_one_letter_code
_entity_poly.pdbx_strand_id
1 'polypeptide(L)'
;MESKSELQETKADMSDIEHVRLRPSMYIGRLGDGSRNDDAIYAMFRGLLCCFTDELRMGLRDRIDINIVDSHTVSMRDYGCGITYNDMIMKVTDFRYFDEYLKGIPKRTEGIVCPVIINALSSSFKICCFRDGVSRIVEFERGSFVSDTTEETCIDDGTYISFTPDEALFGSYCFHAEYIESMLHDYSCLNSWLTITLNGERFCSDDGLKELLQSRSAADADSIIHFKGDDIEIAFTYTDKCGEECYSFVNGWETRD
;
A
#
# COMPACT_ATOMS: atom_id res chain seq x y z
N MET A 1 -37.20 -4.49 27.95
CA MET A 1 -36.53 -3.16 27.87
C MET A 1 -35.03 -3.23 28.22
N GLU A 2 -34.50 -4.45 28.38
CA GLU A 2 -33.08 -4.71 28.73
C GLU A 2 -32.10 -4.81 27.55
N SER A 3 -32.59 -4.89 26.30
CA SER A 3 -31.71 -5.17 25.15
C SER A 3 -30.98 -3.94 24.54
N LYS A 4 -31.35 -2.71 24.93
CA LYS A 4 -30.72 -1.49 24.37
C LYS A 4 -29.52 -0.97 25.18
N SER A 5 -29.48 -1.27 26.50
CA SER A 5 -28.37 -0.88 27.36
C SER A 5 -27.15 -1.79 27.20
N GLU A 6 -27.36 -3.10 27.04
CA GLU A 6 -26.27 -4.07 26.79
C GLU A 6 -25.58 -3.86 25.43
N LEU A 7 -26.34 -3.43 24.40
CA LEU A 7 -25.77 -3.09 23.09
C LEU A 7 -24.99 -1.77 23.07
N GLN A 8 -25.22 -0.89 24.06
CA GLN A 8 -24.45 0.36 24.17
C GLN A 8 -23.19 0.19 25.02
N GLU A 9 -23.20 -0.70 26.02
CA GLU A 9 -22.02 -1.02 26.83
C GLU A 9 -21.00 -1.85 26.06
N THR A 10 -21.42 -2.77 25.17
CA THR A 10 -20.52 -3.52 24.28
C THR A 10 -19.87 -2.66 23.18
N LYS A 11 -20.39 -1.47 22.88
CA LYS A 11 -19.79 -0.54 21.91
C LYS A 11 -18.68 0.34 22.48
N ALA A 12 -18.57 0.48 23.78
CA ALA A 12 -17.63 1.40 24.43
C ALA A 12 -16.23 0.80 24.68
N ASP A 13 -16.06 -0.52 24.52
CA ASP A 13 -14.82 -1.24 24.90
C ASP A 13 -14.16 -2.04 23.75
N MET A 14 -14.68 -1.95 22.53
CA MET A 14 -14.10 -2.67 21.39
C MET A 14 -12.88 -1.91 20.84
N SER A 15 -11.73 -2.59 20.78
CA SER A 15 -10.53 -2.02 20.18
C SER A 15 -10.71 -1.78 18.67
N ASP A 16 -9.94 -0.83 18.10
CA ASP A 16 -9.93 -0.55 16.66
C ASP A 16 -9.67 -1.82 15.84
N ILE A 17 -8.75 -2.67 16.31
CA ILE A 17 -8.40 -3.95 15.67
C ILE A 17 -9.61 -4.90 15.63
N GLU A 18 -10.33 -5.06 16.76
CA GLU A 18 -11.52 -5.91 16.81
C GLU A 18 -12.64 -5.39 15.92
N HIS A 19 -12.82 -4.06 15.85
CA HIS A 19 -13.82 -3.46 14.99
C HIS A 19 -13.51 -3.70 13.51
N VAL A 20 -12.23 -3.57 13.08
CA VAL A 20 -11.79 -3.87 11.73
C VAL A 20 -12.05 -5.34 11.38
N ARG A 21 -11.69 -6.27 12.26
CA ARG A 21 -11.89 -7.71 12.04
C ARG A 21 -13.35 -8.11 11.98
N LEU A 22 -14.21 -7.45 12.78
CA LEU A 22 -15.65 -7.72 12.76
C LEU A 22 -16.35 -7.22 11.50
N ARG A 23 -15.84 -6.15 10.88
CA ARG A 23 -16.45 -5.49 9.71
C ARG A 23 -15.41 -5.13 8.63
N PRO A 24 -14.63 -6.09 8.14
CA PRO A 24 -13.52 -5.80 7.23
C PRO A 24 -13.96 -5.08 5.95
N SER A 25 -15.12 -5.45 5.38
CA SER A 25 -15.63 -4.84 4.16
C SER A 25 -15.93 -3.33 4.26
N MET A 26 -16.09 -2.78 5.47
CA MET A 26 -16.22 -1.33 5.67
C MET A 26 -14.92 -0.57 5.40
N TYR A 27 -13.78 -1.25 5.58
CA TYR A 27 -12.45 -0.64 5.49
C TYR A 27 -11.76 -0.92 4.16
N ILE A 28 -11.97 -2.11 3.59
CA ILE A 28 -11.23 -2.60 2.42
C ILE A 28 -12.12 -3.00 1.25
N GLY A 29 -13.45 -2.82 1.38
CA GLY A 29 -14.40 -3.20 0.34
C GLY A 29 -14.64 -4.70 0.28
N ARG A 30 -14.81 -5.24 -0.93
CA ARG A 30 -15.10 -6.65 -1.16
C ARG A 30 -13.91 -7.53 -0.80
N LEU A 31 -14.09 -8.51 0.08
CA LEU A 31 -13.01 -9.41 0.50
C LEU A 31 -12.41 -10.18 -0.69
N GLY A 32 -13.20 -10.99 -1.37
CA GLY A 32 -12.75 -11.75 -2.54
C GLY A 32 -11.65 -12.78 -2.24
N ASP A 33 -11.30 -13.57 -3.25
CA ASP A 33 -10.28 -14.62 -3.19
C ASP A 33 -9.02 -14.29 -4.02
N GLY A 34 -8.93 -13.08 -4.54
CA GLY A 34 -7.85 -12.63 -5.41
C GLY A 34 -8.09 -12.87 -6.90
N SER A 35 -9.20 -13.50 -7.28
CA SER A 35 -9.53 -13.74 -8.69
C SER A 35 -9.86 -12.47 -9.48
N ARG A 36 -10.05 -11.35 -8.79
CA ARG A 36 -10.34 -10.04 -9.39
C ARG A 36 -9.36 -8.99 -8.86
N ASN A 37 -8.96 -8.08 -9.70
CA ASN A 37 -8.03 -7.00 -9.38
C ASN A 37 -8.58 -5.97 -8.36
N ASP A 38 -9.92 -5.97 -8.12
CA ASP A 38 -10.60 -5.14 -7.12
C ASP A 38 -10.83 -5.85 -5.77
N ASP A 39 -10.37 -7.09 -5.61
CA ASP A 39 -10.46 -7.81 -4.34
C ASP A 39 -9.57 -7.18 -3.26
N ALA A 40 -10.01 -7.27 -2.01
CA ALA A 40 -9.44 -6.55 -0.89
C ALA A 40 -7.96 -6.86 -0.59
N ILE A 41 -7.46 -8.05 -0.95
CA ILE A 41 -6.03 -8.36 -0.80
C ILE A 41 -5.16 -7.40 -1.62
N TYR A 42 -5.62 -6.96 -2.81
CA TYR A 42 -4.93 -5.95 -3.61
C TYR A 42 -5.08 -4.55 -3.04
N ALA A 43 -6.17 -4.26 -2.31
CA ALA A 43 -6.29 -3.01 -1.56
C ALA A 43 -5.27 -2.94 -0.40
N MET A 44 -5.03 -4.07 0.30
CA MET A 44 -3.98 -4.17 1.33
C MET A 44 -2.60 -3.95 0.71
N PHE A 45 -2.31 -4.58 -0.42
CA PHE A 45 -1.05 -4.41 -1.16
C PHE A 45 -0.84 -2.94 -1.56
N ARG A 46 -1.83 -2.31 -2.20
CA ARG A 46 -1.78 -0.89 -2.60
C ARG A 46 -1.59 0.03 -1.41
N GLY A 47 -2.32 -0.23 -0.32
CA GLY A 47 -2.23 0.57 0.90
C GLY A 47 -0.82 0.57 1.48
N LEU A 48 -0.17 -0.59 1.53
CA LEU A 48 1.21 -0.70 2.01
C LEU A 48 2.19 0.00 1.06
N LEU A 49 2.08 -0.21 -0.26
CA LEU A 49 2.91 0.46 -1.26
C LEU A 49 2.82 1.99 -1.16
N CYS A 50 1.61 2.52 -0.94
CA CYS A 50 1.41 3.95 -0.75
C CYS A 50 2.13 4.47 0.50
N CYS A 51 2.04 3.76 1.63
CA CYS A 51 2.72 4.16 2.85
C CYS A 51 4.23 4.24 2.67
N PHE A 52 4.83 3.27 1.99
CA PHE A 52 6.27 3.30 1.68
C PHE A 52 6.63 4.46 0.75
N THR A 53 5.83 4.70 -0.27
CA THR A 53 6.08 5.80 -1.23
C THR A 53 5.98 7.16 -0.58
N ASP A 54 5.00 7.35 0.31
CA ASP A 54 4.82 8.61 1.04
C ASP A 54 6.02 8.90 1.96
N GLU A 55 6.58 7.87 2.61
CA GLU A 55 7.80 8.00 3.43
C GLU A 55 9.03 8.33 2.57
N LEU A 56 9.19 7.70 1.42
CA LEU A 56 10.30 7.95 0.51
C LEU A 56 10.27 9.36 -0.11
N ARG A 57 9.08 9.90 -0.42
CA ARG A 57 8.92 11.29 -0.88
C ARG A 57 9.47 12.32 0.10
N MET A 58 9.45 12.01 1.40
CA MET A 58 10.00 12.88 2.44
C MET A 58 11.53 12.73 2.62
N GLY A 59 12.15 11.68 2.08
CA GLY A 59 13.49 11.25 2.48
C GLY A 59 14.56 11.03 1.41
N LEU A 60 14.45 11.52 0.18
CA LEU A 60 15.52 11.44 -0.86
C LEU A 60 15.93 10.01 -1.29
N ARG A 61 15.11 9.00 -1.10
CA ARG A 61 15.34 7.63 -1.56
C ARG A 61 14.25 7.25 -2.56
N ASP A 62 14.57 6.33 -3.46
CA ASP A 62 13.81 6.07 -4.68
C ASP A 62 13.60 4.58 -4.97
N ARG A 63 13.75 3.71 -3.94
CA ARG A 63 13.69 2.27 -4.15
C ARG A 63 12.77 1.57 -3.15
N ILE A 64 11.92 0.66 -3.67
CA ILE A 64 11.12 -0.31 -2.92
C ILE A 64 11.35 -1.70 -3.50
N ASP A 65 11.73 -2.65 -2.66
CA ASP A 65 11.79 -4.06 -3.01
C ASP A 65 10.56 -4.80 -2.47
N ILE A 66 9.87 -5.51 -3.35
CA ILE A 66 8.66 -6.27 -3.06
C ILE A 66 8.91 -7.74 -3.35
N ASN A 67 8.50 -8.61 -2.42
CA ASN A 67 8.48 -10.05 -2.66
C ASN A 67 7.11 -10.62 -2.31
N ILE A 68 6.64 -11.54 -3.12
CA ILE A 68 5.44 -12.34 -2.87
C ILE A 68 5.86 -13.80 -2.82
N VAL A 69 5.66 -14.41 -1.64
CA VAL A 69 6.04 -15.79 -1.36
C VAL A 69 4.80 -16.67 -1.43
N ASP A 70 4.90 -17.76 -2.19
CA ASP A 70 3.83 -18.78 -2.36
C ASP A 70 2.47 -18.18 -2.72
N SER A 71 2.45 -17.00 -3.37
CA SER A 71 1.24 -16.25 -3.74
C SER A 71 0.34 -15.85 -2.55
N HIS A 72 0.84 -15.88 -1.32
CA HIS A 72 0.06 -15.61 -0.11
C HIS A 72 0.66 -14.53 0.79
N THR A 73 1.98 -14.47 0.89
CA THR A 73 2.67 -13.54 1.77
C THR A 73 3.34 -12.43 0.96
N VAL A 74 3.03 -11.20 1.29
CA VAL A 74 3.66 -10.01 0.70
C VAL A 74 4.68 -9.46 1.68
N SER A 75 5.85 -9.08 1.17
CA SER A 75 6.78 -8.25 1.90
C SER A 75 7.25 -7.08 1.05
N MET A 76 7.44 -5.94 1.70
CA MET A 76 7.97 -4.72 1.09
C MET A 76 9.08 -4.15 1.95
N ARG A 77 10.11 -3.63 1.30
CA ARG A 77 11.24 -2.97 1.95
C ARG A 77 11.56 -1.66 1.23
N ASP A 78 11.71 -0.58 1.98
CA ASP A 78 12.37 0.64 1.54
C ASP A 78 13.81 0.72 2.04
N TYR A 79 14.52 1.74 1.56
CA TYR A 79 15.88 2.07 1.96
C TYR A 79 15.97 3.51 2.48
N GLY A 80 14.88 3.98 3.11
CA GLY A 80 14.78 5.28 3.74
C GLY A 80 15.55 5.38 5.05
N CYS A 81 15.18 6.35 5.88
CA CYS A 81 15.82 6.52 7.21
C CYS A 81 15.27 5.58 8.29
N GLY A 82 14.34 4.69 7.93
CA GLY A 82 13.61 3.83 8.86
C GLY A 82 12.60 4.59 9.73
N ILE A 83 11.61 3.87 10.22
CA ILE A 83 10.62 4.39 11.18
C ILE A 83 11.28 4.59 12.53
N THR A 84 10.90 5.64 13.27
CA THR A 84 11.36 5.82 14.66
C THR A 84 10.89 4.65 15.53
N TYR A 85 11.79 4.12 16.35
CA TYR A 85 11.51 2.94 17.19
C TYR A 85 10.27 3.11 18.08
N ASN A 86 10.05 4.31 18.61
CA ASN A 86 8.90 4.58 19.49
C ASN A 86 7.56 4.56 18.73
N ASP A 87 7.59 4.78 17.43
CA ASP A 87 6.40 4.95 16.60
C ASP A 87 5.94 3.64 15.94
N MET A 88 6.82 2.63 15.86
CA MET A 88 6.54 1.39 15.12
C MET A 88 5.23 0.70 15.53
N ILE A 89 5.03 0.50 16.83
CA ILE A 89 3.83 -0.20 17.35
C ILE A 89 2.59 0.66 17.12
N MET A 90 2.66 1.95 17.47
CA MET A 90 1.53 2.86 17.35
C MET A 90 1.05 3.05 15.89
N LYS A 91 1.97 3.10 14.94
CA LYS A 91 1.65 3.21 13.50
C LYS A 91 0.82 2.05 12.96
N VAL A 92 0.91 0.87 13.58
CA VAL A 92 0.26 -0.35 13.09
C VAL A 92 -0.85 -0.85 14.01
N THR A 93 -1.15 -0.14 15.12
CA THR A 93 -2.17 -0.53 16.09
C THR A 93 -3.16 0.57 16.45
N ASP A 94 -2.86 1.85 16.19
CA ASP A 94 -3.69 2.99 16.59
C ASP A 94 -4.03 3.89 15.38
N PHE A 95 -5.31 3.98 15.03
CA PHE A 95 -5.79 4.84 13.95
C PHE A 95 -5.53 6.32 14.21
N ARG A 96 -5.65 6.78 15.44
CA ARG A 96 -5.46 8.21 15.78
C ARG A 96 -4.02 8.62 15.60
N TYR A 97 -3.10 7.72 15.96
CA TYR A 97 -1.68 7.96 15.73
C TYR A 97 -1.37 8.01 14.22
N PHE A 98 -1.93 7.09 13.46
CA PHE A 98 -1.76 7.07 12.01
C PHE A 98 -2.35 8.34 11.36
N ASP A 99 -3.53 8.79 11.78
CA ASP A 99 -4.15 10.03 11.28
C ASP A 99 -3.32 11.28 11.62
N GLU A 100 -2.71 11.34 12.81
CA GLU A 100 -1.81 12.43 13.19
C GLU A 100 -0.53 12.43 12.33
N TYR A 101 0.06 11.27 12.11
CA TYR A 101 1.21 11.10 11.22
C TYR A 101 0.90 11.60 9.80
N LEU A 102 -0.30 11.32 9.31
CA LEU A 102 -0.73 11.71 7.98
C LEU A 102 -0.95 13.22 7.80
N LYS A 103 -1.22 13.97 8.86
CA LYS A 103 -1.33 15.43 8.79
C LYS A 103 -0.02 16.10 8.35
N GLY A 104 1.11 15.43 8.55
CA GLY A 104 2.43 15.87 8.08
C GLY A 104 2.69 15.58 6.59
N ILE A 105 1.86 14.75 5.93
CA ILE A 105 2.06 14.35 4.53
C ILE A 105 1.19 15.23 3.62
N PRO A 106 1.80 16.06 2.73
CA PRO A 106 1.05 16.89 1.83
C PRO A 106 0.23 16.07 0.80
N LYS A 107 -1.05 16.40 0.64
CA LYS A 107 -1.89 15.92 -0.47
C LYS A 107 -2.08 14.41 -0.53
N ARG A 108 -2.45 13.78 0.57
CA ARG A 108 -2.80 12.35 0.59
C ARG A 108 -4.09 12.07 -0.19
N THR A 109 -4.12 10.92 -0.86
CA THR A 109 -5.35 10.38 -1.48
C THR A 109 -6.25 9.76 -0.40
N GLU A 110 -7.53 10.10 -0.36
CA GLU A 110 -8.50 9.50 0.54
C GLU A 110 -8.75 8.02 0.19
N GLY A 111 -9.10 7.22 1.20
CA GLY A 111 -9.51 5.82 1.01
C GLY A 111 -8.38 4.79 0.91
N ILE A 112 -7.13 5.16 1.28
CA ILE A 112 -6.02 4.22 1.32
C ILE A 112 -6.08 3.36 2.56
N VAL A 113 -5.90 2.05 2.39
CA VAL A 113 -5.83 1.08 3.48
C VAL A 113 -4.56 1.32 4.30
N CYS A 114 -4.71 1.68 5.57
CA CYS A 114 -3.58 1.98 6.44
C CYS A 114 -2.96 0.72 7.06
N PRO A 115 -1.71 0.78 7.56
CA PRO A 115 -1.03 -0.36 8.18
C PRO A 115 -1.79 -0.97 9.37
N VAL A 116 -2.60 -0.20 10.10
CA VAL A 116 -3.46 -0.70 11.19
C VAL A 116 -4.48 -1.71 10.66
N ILE A 117 -5.12 -1.41 9.52
CA ILE A 117 -6.08 -2.29 8.87
C ILE A 117 -5.37 -3.54 8.34
N ILE A 118 -4.20 -3.39 7.71
CA ILE A 118 -3.42 -4.51 7.18
C ILE A 118 -3.02 -5.46 8.32
N ASN A 119 -2.51 -4.92 9.43
CA ASN A 119 -2.19 -5.71 10.63
C ASN A 119 -3.41 -6.45 11.17
N ALA A 120 -4.54 -5.76 11.36
CA ALA A 120 -5.77 -6.34 11.87
C ALA A 120 -6.30 -7.51 11.01
N LEU A 121 -6.14 -7.43 9.68
CA LEU A 121 -6.67 -8.39 8.71
C LEU A 121 -5.66 -9.47 8.28
N SER A 122 -4.48 -9.49 8.89
CA SER A 122 -3.43 -10.47 8.60
C SER A 122 -3.37 -11.54 9.67
N SER A 123 -3.18 -12.80 9.26
CA SER A 123 -2.84 -13.91 10.17
C SER A 123 -1.45 -13.72 10.77
N SER A 124 -0.52 -13.12 9.99
CA SER A 124 0.82 -12.75 10.43
C SER A 124 1.17 -11.38 9.87
N PHE A 125 1.66 -10.49 10.71
CA PHE A 125 2.15 -9.18 10.34
C PHE A 125 3.47 -8.90 11.06
N LYS A 126 4.48 -8.46 10.31
CA LYS A 126 5.81 -8.18 10.81
C LYS A 126 6.28 -6.83 10.31
N ILE A 127 6.78 -6.00 11.21
CA ILE A 127 7.42 -4.75 10.89
C ILE A 127 8.85 -4.74 11.44
N CYS A 128 9.82 -4.36 10.62
CA CYS A 128 11.20 -4.20 11.01
C CYS A 128 11.67 -2.79 10.66
N CYS A 129 12.36 -2.17 11.58
CA CYS A 129 13.09 -0.93 11.33
C CYS A 129 14.60 -1.22 11.44
N PHE A 130 15.33 -0.80 10.42
CA PHE A 130 16.80 -0.85 10.38
C PHE A 130 17.29 0.59 10.43
N ARG A 131 18.04 0.92 11.48
CA ARG A 131 18.53 2.27 11.68
C ARG A 131 19.77 2.31 12.55
N ASP A 132 20.79 3.05 12.11
CA ASP A 132 22.02 3.29 12.88
C ASP A 132 22.71 1.99 13.35
N GLY A 133 22.70 0.92 12.53
CA GLY A 133 23.30 -0.37 12.85
C GLY A 133 22.50 -1.23 13.83
N VAL A 134 21.24 -0.90 14.07
CA VAL A 134 20.33 -1.64 14.94
C VAL A 134 19.06 -2.00 14.17
N SER A 135 18.57 -3.22 14.34
CA SER A 135 17.24 -3.65 13.88
C SER A 135 16.31 -3.80 15.05
N ARG A 136 15.09 -3.29 14.93
CA ARG A 136 13.97 -3.62 15.81
C ARG A 136 12.91 -4.34 15.00
N ILE A 137 12.47 -5.49 15.49
CA ILE A 137 11.50 -6.37 14.83
C ILE A 137 10.31 -6.52 15.77
N VAL A 138 9.13 -6.17 15.28
CA VAL A 138 7.86 -6.34 16.01
C VAL A 138 6.93 -7.22 15.18
N GLU A 139 6.35 -8.21 15.83
CA GLU A 139 5.47 -9.20 15.21
C GLU A 139 4.08 -9.17 15.84
N PHE A 140 3.08 -9.37 14.98
CA PHE A 140 1.67 -9.44 15.35
C PHE A 140 1.01 -10.64 14.71
N GLU A 141 0.00 -11.18 15.38
CA GLU A 141 -0.91 -12.18 14.85
C GLU A 141 -2.34 -11.65 14.98
N ARG A 142 -3.04 -11.50 13.86
CA ARG A 142 -4.41 -10.96 13.80
C ARG A 142 -4.59 -9.63 14.54
N GLY A 143 -3.59 -8.75 14.41
CA GLY A 143 -3.53 -7.46 15.09
C GLY A 143 -3.10 -7.52 16.55
N SER A 144 -2.95 -8.71 17.14
CA SER A 144 -2.47 -8.90 18.52
C SER A 144 -0.95 -8.94 18.56
N PHE A 145 -0.35 -8.22 19.50
CA PHE A 145 1.10 -8.20 19.71
C PHE A 145 1.64 -9.58 20.09
N VAL A 146 2.73 -10.01 19.46
CA VAL A 146 3.40 -11.30 19.70
C VAL A 146 4.79 -11.10 20.27
N SER A 147 5.65 -10.33 19.60
CA SER A 147 7.04 -10.19 20.00
C SER A 147 7.62 -8.83 19.61
N ASP A 148 8.65 -8.40 20.34
CA ASP A 148 9.44 -7.20 20.08
C ASP A 148 10.91 -7.53 20.40
N THR A 149 11.76 -7.53 19.40
CA THR A 149 13.18 -7.88 19.52
C THR A 149 14.05 -6.78 18.93
N THR A 150 15.21 -6.54 19.54
CA THR A 150 16.17 -5.55 19.06
C THR A 150 17.55 -6.22 19.01
N GLU A 151 18.24 -6.08 17.87
CA GLU A 151 19.53 -6.71 17.61
C GLU A 151 20.44 -5.75 16.83
N GLU A 152 21.77 -5.92 17.00
CA GLU A 152 22.73 -5.26 16.13
C GLU A 152 22.66 -5.85 14.72
N THR A 153 22.82 -5.02 13.70
CA THR A 153 22.73 -5.45 12.30
C THR A 153 23.70 -4.67 11.41
N CYS A 154 24.11 -5.31 10.31
CA CYS A 154 24.85 -4.66 9.22
C CYS A 154 23.95 -4.33 8.02
N ILE A 155 22.62 -4.47 8.18
CA ILE A 155 21.67 -4.18 7.13
C ILE A 155 21.52 -2.66 7.00
N ASP A 156 21.46 -2.16 5.77
CA ASP A 156 21.23 -0.75 5.48
C ASP A 156 19.94 -0.23 6.12
N ASP A 157 19.93 1.05 6.47
CA ASP A 157 18.75 1.71 7.03
C ASP A 157 17.53 1.56 6.14
N GLY A 158 16.34 1.54 6.74
CA GLY A 158 15.08 1.40 6.05
C GLY A 158 14.01 0.70 6.88
N THR A 159 12.85 0.53 6.25
CA THR A 159 11.71 -0.19 6.84
C THR A 159 11.40 -1.44 6.04
N TYR A 160 11.06 -2.51 6.72
CA TYR A 160 10.55 -3.73 6.12
C TYR A 160 9.21 -4.09 6.78
N ILE A 161 8.21 -4.37 5.97
CA ILE A 161 6.91 -4.88 6.43
C ILE A 161 6.58 -6.15 5.63
N SER A 162 6.11 -7.17 6.35
CA SER A 162 5.57 -8.38 5.74
C SER A 162 4.20 -8.69 6.34
N PHE A 163 3.27 -9.14 5.49
CA PHE A 163 1.95 -9.54 5.93
C PHE A 163 1.41 -10.73 5.13
N THR A 164 0.61 -11.54 5.81
CA THR A 164 -0.13 -12.67 5.23
C THR A 164 -1.60 -12.44 5.57
N PRO A 165 -2.50 -12.13 4.62
CA PRO A 165 -3.93 -12.02 4.88
C PRO A 165 -4.49 -13.24 5.62
N ASP A 166 -5.48 -13.01 6.50
CA ASP A 166 -6.02 -14.09 7.34
C ASP A 166 -7.05 -14.94 6.56
N GLU A 167 -6.71 -16.19 6.28
CA GLU A 167 -7.62 -17.14 5.61
C GLU A 167 -8.97 -17.31 6.32
N ALA A 168 -9.05 -17.06 7.62
CA ALA A 168 -10.32 -17.06 8.33
C ALA A 168 -11.29 -15.96 7.86
N LEU A 169 -10.76 -14.89 7.24
CA LEU A 169 -11.53 -13.76 6.68
C LEU A 169 -11.65 -13.85 5.17
N PHE A 170 -10.56 -14.19 4.47
CA PHE A 170 -10.49 -14.17 3.00
C PHE A 170 -10.78 -15.53 2.37
N GLY A 171 -10.82 -16.62 3.16
CA GLY A 171 -10.90 -17.97 2.62
C GLY A 171 -9.59 -18.38 1.93
N SER A 172 -9.69 -19.31 1.00
CA SER A 172 -8.56 -19.69 0.14
C SER A 172 -8.37 -18.58 -0.91
N TYR A 173 -7.34 -17.76 -0.76
CA TYR A 173 -7.02 -16.66 -1.66
C TYR A 173 -5.67 -16.88 -2.33
N CYS A 174 -5.40 -16.12 -3.39
CA CYS A 174 -4.13 -16.13 -4.10
C CYS A 174 -3.86 -14.76 -4.71
N PHE A 175 -2.63 -14.23 -4.53
CA PHE A 175 -2.16 -13.09 -5.30
C PHE A 175 -1.78 -13.53 -6.72
N HIS A 176 -2.48 -13.03 -7.71
CA HIS A 176 -2.14 -13.27 -9.12
C HIS A 176 -1.08 -12.27 -9.58
N ALA A 177 0.04 -12.81 -10.10
CA ALA A 177 1.18 -11.99 -10.52
C ALA A 177 0.79 -10.94 -11.56
N GLU A 178 -0.03 -11.28 -12.53
CA GLU A 178 -0.50 -10.39 -13.60
C GLU A 178 -1.18 -9.11 -13.09
N TYR A 179 -1.96 -9.21 -11.99
CA TYR A 179 -2.62 -8.03 -11.41
C TYR A 179 -1.63 -7.14 -10.66
N ILE A 180 -0.67 -7.76 -9.97
CA ILE A 180 0.39 -7.03 -9.27
C ILE A 180 1.32 -6.35 -10.27
N GLU A 181 1.78 -7.05 -11.30
CA GLU A 181 2.65 -6.52 -12.37
C GLU A 181 2.00 -5.34 -13.09
N SER A 182 0.73 -5.49 -13.50
CA SER A 182 -0.05 -4.40 -14.10
C SER A 182 -0.15 -3.19 -13.17
N MET A 183 -0.42 -3.41 -11.89
CA MET A 183 -0.49 -2.36 -10.89
C MET A 183 0.85 -1.65 -10.70
N LEU A 184 1.96 -2.40 -10.64
CA LEU A 184 3.30 -1.84 -10.47
C LEU A 184 3.78 -1.10 -11.71
N HIS A 185 3.43 -1.58 -12.90
CA HIS A 185 3.69 -0.86 -14.15
C HIS A 185 3.01 0.51 -14.12
N ASP A 186 1.69 0.55 -13.90
CA ASP A 186 0.95 1.81 -13.83
C ASP A 186 1.51 2.73 -12.74
N TYR A 187 1.84 2.15 -11.58
CA TYR A 187 2.37 2.91 -10.44
C TYR A 187 3.76 3.49 -10.72
N SER A 188 4.65 2.77 -11.42
CA SER A 188 5.96 3.26 -11.82
C SER A 188 5.86 4.39 -12.85
N CYS A 189 4.93 4.29 -13.81
CA CYS A 189 4.65 5.36 -14.75
C CYS A 189 4.18 6.65 -14.06
N LEU A 190 3.34 6.53 -13.03
CA LEU A 190 2.84 7.67 -12.26
C LEU A 190 3.84 8.22 -11.23
N ASN A 191 4.90 7.47 -10.94
CA ASN A 191 5.97 7.82 -10.01
C ASN A 191 7.34 7.56 -10.64
N SER A 192 7.65 8.22 -11.76
CA SER A 192 8.84 8.00 -12.56
C SER A 192 10.19 8.20 -11.82
N TRP A 193 10.15 8.81 -10.63
CA TRP A 193 11.30 8.93 -9.73
C TRP A 193 11.57 7.66 -8.91
N LEU A 194 10.61 6.71 -8.87
CA LEU A 194 10.64 5.52 -8.02
C LEU A 194 11.07 4.28 -8.81
N THR A 195 11.97 3.51 -8.26
CA THR A 195 12.32 2.16 -8.73
C THR A 195 11.68 1.12 -7.84
N ILE A 196 10.89 0.22 -8.40
CA ILE A 196 10.27 -0.89 -7.68
C ILE A 196 10.86 -2.19 -8.21
N THR A 197 11.13 -3.15 -7.32
CA THR A 197 11.38 -4.53 -7.75
C THR A 197 10.28 -5.46 -7.23
N LEU A 198 9.85 -6.41 -8.04
CA LEU A 198 8.95 -7.50 -7.64
C LEU A 198 9.67 -8.83 -7.89
N ASN A 199 9.97 -9.57 -6.83
CA ASN A 199 10.71 -10.85 -6.89
C ASN A 199 12.02 -10.73 -7.69
N GLY A 200 12.67 -9.56 -7.67
CA GLY A 200 13.88 -9.25 -8.41
C GLY A 200 13.68 -8.66 -9.81
N GLU A 201 12.48 -8.67 -10.35
CA GLU A 201 12.13 -7.99 -11.60
C GLU A 201 11.92 -6.48 -11.36
N ARG A 202 12.48 -5.64 -12.24
CA ARG A 202 12.48 -4.19 -12.06
C ARG A 202 11.33 -3.52 -12.80
N PHE A 203 10.62 -2.64 -12.10
CA PHE A 203 9.59 -1.74 -12.59
C PHE A 203 10.06 -0.29 -12.41
N CYS A 204 10.20 0.43 -13.49
CA CYS A 204 10.53 1.86 -13.53
C CYS A 204 10.05 2.41 -14.88
N SER A 205 9.80 3.71 -14.93
CA SER A 205 9.40 4.39 -16.17
C SER A 205 10.24 5.64 -16.35
N ASP A 206 10.79 5.82 -17.54
CA ASP A 206 11.52 7.03 -17.91
C ASP A 206 10.58 8.09 -18.54
N ASP A 207 9.51 7.65 -19.20
CA ASP A 207 8.57 8.50 -19.93
C ASP A 207 7.27 8.79 -19.17
N GLY A 208 7.08 8.20 -17.98
CA GLY A 208 6.00 8.52 -17.05
C GLY A 208 4.60 8.37 -17.66
N LEU A 209 3.81 9.46 -17.57
CA LEU A 209 2.42 9.48 -18.05
C LEU A 209 2.30 9.20 -19.56
N LYS A 210 3.32 9.49 -20.35
CA LYS A 210 3.36 9.19 -21.78
C LYS A 210 3.37 7.68 -22.03
N GLU A 211 4.21 6.94 -21.30
CA GLU A 211 4.31 5.48 -21.35
C GLU A 211 2.99 4.83 -20.89
N LEU A 212 2.39 5.34 -19.81
CA LEU A 212 1.10 4.88 -19.32
C LEU A 212 0.00 5.04 -20.37
N LEU A 213 -0.07 6.20 -21.04
CA LEU A 213 -1.05 6.43 -22.09
C LEU A 213 -0.81 5.51 -23.29
N GLN A 214 0.44 5.29 -23.68
CA GLN A 214 0.81 4.39 -24.76
C GLN A 214 0.37 2.95 -24.47
N SER A 215 0.58 2.46 -23.25
CA SER A 215 0.19 1.11 -22.87
C SER A 215 -1.33 0.91 -22.87
N ARG A 216 -2.10 1.93 -22.50
CA ARG A 216 -3.58 1.87 -22.42
C ARG A 216 -4.26 2.09 -23.76
N SER A 217 -3.71 2.97 -24.62
CA SER A 217 -4.34 3.37 -25.89
C SER A 217 -3.80 2.63 -27.12
N ALA A 218 -2.68 1.91 -26.99
CA ALA A 218 -1.89 1.39 -28.11
C ALA A 218 -1.53 2.45 -29.18
N ALA A 219 -1.46 3.72 -28.75
CA ALA A 219 -1.10 4.83 -29.60
C ALA A 219 0.40 4.79 -29.95
N ASP A 220 0.76 5.35 -31.11
CA ASP A 220 2.15 5.54 -31.46
C ASP A 220 2.78 6.61 -30.54
N ALA A 221 3.95 6.33 -29.99
CA ALA A 221 4.66 7.22 -29.05
C ALA A 221 4.83 8.65 -29.60
N ASP A 222 5.06 8.77 -30.92
CA ASP A 222 5.24 10.05 -31.61
C ASP A 222 3.94 10.85 -31.75
N SER A 223 2.78 10.21 -31.58
CA SER A 223 1.46 10.86 -31.63
C SER A 223 1.00 11.39 -30.28
N ILE A 224 1.69 11.06 -29.18
CA ILE A 224 1.32 11.48 -27.83
C ILE A 224 1.87 12.87 -27.55
N ILE A 225 0.96 13.79 -27.25
CA ILE A 225 1.30 15.12 -26.76
C ILE A 225 1.36 15.08 -25.23
N HIS A 226 2.47 15.52 -24.67
CA HIS A 226 2.77 15.44 -23.26
C HIS A 226 3.21 16.79 -22.70
N PHE A 227 2.60 17.23 -21.62
CA PHE A 227 2.93 18.43 -20.87
C PHE A 227 3.23 18.07 -19.42
N LYS A 228 4.36 18.55 -18.91
CA LYS A 228 4.77 18.37 -17.53
C LYS A 228 5.06 19.74 -16.92
N GLY A 229 4.29 20.11 -15.89
CA GLY A 229 4.51 21.26 -15.03
C GLY A 229 4.84 20.83 -13.60
N ASP A 230 4.98 21.82 -12.71
CA ASP A 230 5.37 21.58 -11.32
C ASP A 230 4.29 20.81 -10.54
N ASP A 231 3.00 21.12 -10.78
CA ASP A 231 1.87 20.58 -10.04
C ASP A 231 0.91 19.74 -10.91
N ILE A 232 1.12 19.71 -12.23
CA ILE A 232 0.22 19.04 -13.16
C ILE A 232 0.99 18.39 -14.29
N GLU A 233 0.59 17.18 -14.66
CA GLU A 233 1.11 16.46 -15.81
C GLU A 233 -0.07 15.98 -16.67
N ILE A 234 -0.02 16.18 -17.98
CA ILE A 234 -1.09 15.85 -18.91
C ILE A 234 -0.46 15.17 -20.13
N ALA A 235 -1.02 14.01 -20.49
CA ALA A 235 -0.71 13.36 -21.76
C ALA A 235 -2.01 13.06 -22.51
N PHE A 236 -2.05 13.29 -23.81
CA PHE A 236 -3.20 12.95 -24.63
C PHE A 236 -2.77 12.58 -26.06
N THR A 237 -3.59 11.78 -26.70
CA THR A 237 -3.41 11.35 -28.07
C THR A 237 -4.75 11.30 -28.78
N TYR A 238 -4.70 11.26 -30.12
CA TYR A 238 -5.87 11.05 -30.95
C TYR A 238 -5.90 9.59 -31.42
N THR A 239 -7.08 8.96 -31.32
CA THR A 239 -7.28 7.58 -31.78
C THR A 239 -8.44 7.52 -32.77
N ASP A 240 -8.45 6.53 -33.66
CA ASP A 240 -9.54 6.29 -34.61
C ASP A 240 -10.79 5.66 -33.97
N LYS A 241 -10.76 5.40 -32.66
CA LYS A 241 -11.91 4.87 -31.92
C LYS A 241 -12.94 5.98 -31.71
N CYS A 242 -14.24 5.63 -31.86
CA CYS A 242 -15.32 6.54 -31.50
C CYS A 242 -15.43 6.67 -29.98
N GLY A 243 -15.40 7.89 -29.48
CA GLY A 243 -15.57 8.20 -28.05
C GLY A 243 -14.33 8.88 -27.47
N GLU A 244 -14.43 9.20 -26.19
CA GLU A 244 -13.38 9.81 -25.39
C GLU A 244 -13.13 8.88 -24.20
N GLU A 245 -11.86 8.57 -23.94
CA GLU A 245 -11.44 7.88 -22.73
C GLU A 245 -10.56 8.85 -21.93
N CYS A 246 -10.92 9.11 -20.68
CA CYS A 246 -10.20 10.00 -19.78
C CYS A 246 -9.78 9.24 -18.53
N TYR A 247 -8.53 9.40 -18.15
CA TYR A 247 -7.96 8.85 -16.91
C TYR A 247 -7.43 9.99 -16.08
N SER A 248 -7.75 10.02 -14.80
CA SER A 248 -7.24 11.04 -13.89
C SER A 248 -6.59 10.41 -12.66
N PHE A 249 -5.51 11.04 -12.19
CA PHE A 249 -4.69 10.52 -11.11
C PHE A 249 -4.33 11.62 -10.12
N VAL A 250 -4.26 11.27 -8.85
CA VAL A 250 -3.75 12.14 -7.79
C VAL A 250 -2.74 11.34 -6.97
N ASN A 251 -1.51 11.86 -6.85
CA ASN A 251 -0.41 11.23 -6.10
C ASN A 251 -0.12 9.77 -6.49
N GLY A 252 -0.23 9.44 -7.76
CA GLY A 252 0.04 8.11 -8.29
C GLY A 252 -1.15 7.13 -8.20
N TRP A 253 -2.36 7.63 -7.88
CA TRP A 253 -3.56 6.80 -7.82
C TRP A 253 -4.67 7.33 -8.72
N GLU A 254 -5.33 6.40 -9.40
CA GLU A 254 -6.47 6.72 -10.26
C GLU A 254 -7.64 7.25 -9.41
N THR A 255 -8.18 8.39 -9.80
CA THR A 255 -9.38 8.95 -9.18
C THR A 255 -10.59 8.23 -9.74
N ARG A 256 -11.52 7.85 -8.89
CA ARG A 256 -12.82 7.34 -9.32
C ARG A 256 -13.74 8.52 -9.59
N ASP A 257 -14.21 8.64 -10.82
CA ASP A 257 -15.31 9.54 -11.17
C ASP A 257 -16.65 9.02 -10.67
#